data_138b44a72b2df0dc70295b6aeae14d39
#
_entry.id   138b44a72b2df0dc70295b6aeae14d39
#
_cell.length_a   1.000
_cell.length_b   1.000
_cell.length_c   1.000
_cell.angle_alpha   90.00
_cell.angle_beta   90.00
_cell.angle_gamma   90.00
#
_symmetry.space_group_name_H-M   'P 1'
#
loop_
_entity.id
_entity.type
_entity.pdbx_description
1 polymer ?
#
loop_
_entity_poly.entity_id
_entity_poly.type
_entity_poly.pdbx_seq_one_letter_code
_entity_poly.pdbx_strand_id
1 'polypeptide(L)'
;MDGNGRWAEQRGLPRTDGHTAGEQALFEVLDGADDLGVGWFTVYAFSTENWRRPVDEVQFLLQFNEEILLNRQRELHERNIRIRFIGRRDRRVPRRLVRRMEEATALTRDNTGLTFTIAFNYGGRA
;
A
#
# COMPACT_ATOMS: atom_id res chain seq x y z
N MET A 1 9.28 4.21 -1.35
CA MET A 1 8.96 3.15 -0.40
C MET A 1 10.03 2.07 -0.31
N ASP A 2 11.11 2.23 -1.00
CA ASP A 2 12.27 1.34 -0.88
C ASP A 2 13.17 1.76 0.28
N GLY A 3 13.94 0.81 0.82
CA GLY A 3 14.93 1.08 1.86
C GLY A 3 14.40 1.11 3.30
N ASN A 4 13.13 0.85 3.53
CA ASN A 4 12.54 0.87 4.89
C ASN A 4 13.18 -0.17 5.81
N GLY A 5 13.50 -1.36 5.30
CA GLY A 5 14.18 -2.39 6.07
C GLY A 5 15.59 -1.97 6.45
N ARG A 6 16.32 -1.35 5.53
CA ARG A 6 17.68 -0.83 5.79
C ARG A 6 17.65 0.31 6.80
N TRP A 7 16.65 1.18 6.71
CA TRP A 7 16.44 2.25 7.68
C TRP A 7 16.34 1.69 9.11
N ALA A 8 15.54 0.64 9.30
CA ALA A 8 15.36 0.00 10.59
C ALA A 8 16.64 -0.67 11.08
N GLU A 9 17.33 -1.41 10.20
CA GLU A 9 18.58 -2.09 10.54
C GLU A 9 19.66 -1.11 10.98
N GLN A 10 19.77 0.04 10.33
CA GLN A 10 20.73 1.08 10.71
C GLN A 10 20.47 1.64 12.10
N ARG A 11 19.25 1.47 12.63
CA ARG A 11 18.84 1.94 13.96
C ARG A 11 18.73 0.81 14.97
N GLY A 12 19.21 -0.39 14.62
CA GLY A 12 19.14 -1.55 15.51
C GLY A 12 17.72 -2.07 15.71
N LEU A 13 16.81 -1.76 14.80
CA LEU A 13 15.42 -2.21 14.87
C LEU A 13 15.16 -3.36 13.90
N PRO A 14 14.16 -4.20 14.14
CA PRO A 14 13.72 -5.20 13.16
C PRO A 14 13.31 -4.53 11.86
N ARG A 15 13.52 -5.21 10.72
CA ARG A 15 13.14 -4.68 9.39
C ARG A 15 11.65 -4.33 9.32
N THR A 16 10.81 -5.06 10.04
CA THR A 16 9.37 -4.82 10.08
C THR A 16 9.01 -3.46 10.68
N ASP A 17 9.81 -2.94 11.60
CA ASP A 17 9.60 -1.59 12.16
C ASP A 17 9.82 -0.51 11.09
N GLY A 18 10.71 -0.78 10.12
CA GLY A 18 10.91 0.09 8.98
C GLY A 18 9.66 0.20 8.10
N HIS A 19 8.96 -0.91 7.89
CA HIS A 19 7.71 -0.90 7.11
C HIS A 19 6.63 -0.09 7.83
N THR A 20 6.51 -0.23 9.14
CA THR A 20 5.54 0.55 9.93
C THR A 20 5.84 2.05 9.89
N ALA A 21 7.11 2.43 10.04
CA ALA A 21 7.51 3.83 9.92
C ALA A 21 7.26 4.37 8.51
N GLY A 22 7.50 3.55 7.48
CA GLY A 22 7.24 3.89 6.09
C GLY A 22 5.76 4.12 5.81
N GLU A 23 4.87 3.32 6.42
CA GLU A 23 3.43 3.53 6.32
C GLU A 23 3.03 4.90 6.86
N GLN A 24 3.50 5.25 8.04
CA GLN A 24 3.19 6.54 8.65
C GLN A 24 3.66 7.70 7.77
N ALA A 25 4.88 7.61 7.25
CA ALA A 25 5.42 8.63 6.35
C ALA A 25 4.61 8.73 5.06
N LEU A 26 4.18 7.59 4.51
CA LEU A 26 3.36 7.55 3.30
C LEU A 26 2.05 8.32 3.49
N PHE A 27 1.34 8.08 4.58
CA PHE A 27 0.06 8.74 4.81
C PHE A 27 0.22 10.23 5.15
N GLU A 28 1.32 10.63 5.76
CA GLU A 28 1.66 12.04 5.92
C GLU A 28 1.87 12.74 4.57
N VAL A 29 2.58 12.08 3.64
CA VAL A 29 2.79 12.60 2.29
C VAL A 29 1.47 12.65 1.53
N LEU A 30 0.64 11.61 1.64
CA LEU A 30 -0.68 11.57 1.00
C LEU A 30 -1.57 12.72 1.50
N ASP A 31 -1.58 12.97 2.80
CA ASP A 31 -2.34 14.06 3.39
C ASP A 31 -1.87 15.41 2.84
N GLY A 32 -0.56 15.61 2.76
CA GLY A 32 0.01 16.84 2.19
C GLY A 32 -0.34 17.01 0.71
N ALA A 33 -0.28 15.93 -0.07
CA ALA A 33 -0.66 15.95 -1.49
C ALA A 33 -2.13 16.31 -1.66
N ASP A 34 -3.00 15.74 -0.84
CA ASP A 34 -4.43 16.03 -0.86
C ASP A 34 -4.69 17.50 -0.51
N ASP A 35 -4.03 18.02 0.52
CA ASP A 35 -4.17 19.42 0.93
C ASP A 35 -3.69 20.40 -0.16
N LEU A 36 -2.69 20.01 -0.95
CA LEU A 36 -2.18 20.82 -2.07
C LEU A 36 -3.01 20.71 -3.34
N GLY A 37 -4.06 19.89 -3.34
CA GLY A 37 -4.92 19.72 -4.50
C GLY A 37 -4.36 18.79 -5.58
N VAL A 38 -3.41 17.93 -5.23
CA VAL A 38 -2.89 16.92 -6.16
C VAL A 38 -4.01 15.95 -6.51
N GLY A 39 -4.22 15.68 -7.81
CA GLY A 39 -5.32 14.83 -8.26
C GLY A 39 -5.00 13.34 -8.26
N TRP A 40 -3.74 12.98 -8.43
CA TRP A 40 -3.30 11.59 -8.58
C TRP A 40 -2.05 11.34 -7.75
N PHE A 41 -2.07 10.25 -6.98
CA PHE A 41 -0.94 9.85 -6.14
C PHE A 41 -0.78 8.34 -6.25
N THR A 42 0.37 7.89 -6.73
CA THR A 42 0.63 6.46 -6.95
C THR A 42 1.80 6.00 -6.09
N VAL A 43 1.64 4.85 -5.46
CA VAL A 43 2.69 4.25 -4.64
C VAL A 43 2.93 2.79 -5.04
N TYR A 44 4.15 2.34 -4.81
CA TYR A 44 4.56 0.96 -5.01
C TYR A 44 4.48 0.23 -3.67
N ALA A 45 3.47 -0.61 -3.49
CA ALA A 45 3.26 -1.32 -2.24
C ALA A 45 3.92 -2.69 -2.22
N PHE A 46 3.88 -3.40 -3.34
CA PHE A 46 4.45 -4.74 -3.45
C PHE A 46 4.86 -4.99 -4.90
N SER A 47 6.17 -5.19 -5.13
CA SER A 47 6.68 -5.48 -6.46
C SER A 47 6.73 -6.98 -6.73
N THR A 48 6.75 -7.34 -8.02
CA THR A 48 6.92 -8.76 -8.40
C THR A 48 8.24 -9.34 -7.89
N GLU A 49 9.23 -8.50 -7.67
CA GLU A 49 10.53 -8.91 -7.13
C GLU A 49 10.46 -9.26 -5.65
N ASN A 50 9.48 -8.74 -4.91
CA ASN A 50 9.33 -9.02 -3.49
C ASN A 50 9.02 -10.51 -3.20
N TRP A 51 8.49 -11.25 -4.18
CA TRP A 51 8.29 -12.69 -4.01
C TRP A 51 9.58 -13.46 -3.76
N ARG A 52 10.73 -12.89 -4.12
CA ARG A 52 12.05 -13.49 -3.91
C ARG A 52 12.58 -13.30 -2.50
N ARG A 53 11.93 -12.48 -1.70
CA ARG A 53 12.32 -12.26 -0.31
C ARG A 53 12.04 -13.51 0.53
N PRO A 54 12.65 -13.65 1.72
CA PRO A 54 12.33 -14.75 2.62
C PRO A 54 10.83 -14.86 2.86
N VAL A 55 10.34 -16.09 3.01
CA VAL A 55 8.90 -16.38 3.15
C VAL A 55 8.28 -15.58 4.29
N ASP A 56 8.97 -15.48 5.42
CA ASP A 56 8.49 -14.75 6.59
C ASP A 56 8.24 -13.28 6.28
N GLU A 57 9.16 -12.66 5.54
CA GLU A 57 9.06 -11.26 5.14
C GLU A 57 7.92 -11.07 4.13
N VAL A 58 7.77 -11.99 3.19
CA VAL A 58 6.67 -11.94 2.22
C VAL A 58 5.33 -12.04 2.93
N GLN A 59 5.16 -12.97 3.85
CA GLN A 59 3.94 -13.12 4.61
C GLN A 59 3.64 -11.88 5.46
N PHE A 60 4.66 -11.31 6.06
CA PHE A 60 4.51 -10.06 6.81
C PHE A 60 4.02 -8.92 5.91
N LEU A 61 4.61 -8.77 4.72
CA LEU A 61 4.25 -7.69 3.80
C LEU A 61 2.81 -7.85 3.31
N LEU A 62 2.38 -9.08 3.01
CA LEU A 62 1.00 -9.34 2.59
C LEU A 62 0.01 -8.99 3.70
N GLN A 63 0.28 -9.43 4.92
CA GLN A 63 -0.56 -9.13 6.08
C GLN A 63 -0.56 -7.64 6.40
N PHE A 64 0.58 -7.00 6.33
CA PHE A 64 0.73 -5.56 6.57
C PHE A 64 -0.12 -4.74 5.60
N ASN A 65 -0.10 -5.10 4.31
CA ASN A 65 -0.93 -4.43 3.31
C ASN A 65 -2.42 -4.63 3.59
N GLU A 66 -2.84 -5.81 4.02
CA GLU A 66 -4.22 -6.05 4.40
C GLU A 66 -4.65 -5.18 5.58
N GLU A 67 -3.81 -5.10 6.61
CA GLU A 67 -4.08 -4.30 7.80
C GLU A 67 -4.19 -2.81 7.47
N ILE A 68 -3.32 -2.31 6.59
CA ILE A 68 -3.40 -0.92 6.13
C ILE A 68 -4.75 -0.65 5.50
N LEU A 69 -5.21 -1.52 4.61
CA LEU A 69 -6.52 -1.36 3.97
C LEU A 69 -7.64 -1.34 5.00
N LEU A 70 -7.62 -2.27 5.95
CA LEU A 70 -8.64 -2.34 6.98
C LEU A 70 -8.67 -1.09 7.87
N ASN A 71 -7.49 -0.57 8.21
CA ASN A 71 -7.39 0.53 9.15
C ASN A 71 -7.59 1.90 8.51
N ARG A 72 -7.28 2.04 7.21
CA ARG A 72 -7.22 3.34 6.55
C ARG A 72 -8.35 3.60 5.55
N GLN A 73 -9.05 2.55 5.08
CA GLN A 73 -10.02 2.74 3.99
C GLN A 73 -11.15 3.71 4.36
N ARG A 74 -11.64 3.64 5.60
CA ARG A 74 -12.73 4.53 6.05
C ARG A 74 -12.27 5.98 6.10
N GLU A 75 -11.10 6.23 6.67
CA GLU A 75 -10.50 7.56 6.75
C GLU A 75 -10.32 8.17 5.36
N LEU A 76 -9.78 7.39 4.43
CA LEU A 76 -9.58 7.82 3.06
C LEU A 76 -10.91 8.11 2.36
N HIS A 77 -11.90 7.26 2.60
CA HIS A 77 -13.25 7.45 2.06
C HIS A 77 -13.89 8.75 2.60
N GLU A 78 -13.77 9.02 3.90
CA GLU A 78 -14.28 10.24 4.51
C GLU A 78 -13.62 11.50 3.94
N ARG A 79 -12.38 11.39 3.49
CA ARG A 79 -11.67 12.48 2.82
C ARG A 79 -11.95 12.57 1.32
N ASN A 80 -12.93 11.83 0.81
CA ASN A 80 -13.32 11.82 -0.60
C ASN A 80 -12.20 11.33 -1.52
N ILE A 81 -11.31 10.47 -1.01
CA ILE A 81 -10.22 9.87 -1.79
C ILE A 81 -10.74 8.61 -2.47
N ARG A 82 -10.39 8.43 -3.74
CA ARG A 82 -10.71 7.24 -4.51
C ARG A 82 -9.51 6.30 -4.51
N ILE A 83 -9.70 5.06 -4.07
CA ILE A 83 -8.66 4.05 -3.98
C ILE A 83 -8.71 3.16 -5.21
N ARG A 84 -7.56 2.95 -5.85
CA ARG A 84 -7.43 2.06 -7.01
C ARG A 84 -6.20 1.16 -6.82
N PHE A 85 -6.27 -0.02 -7.42
CA PHE A 85 -5.17 -0.98 -7.41
C PHE A 85 -4.77 -1.33 -8.84
N ILE A 86 -3.47 -1.39 -9.10
CA ILE A 86 -2.90 -1.89 -10.34
C ILE A 86 -1.92 -3.01 -9.99
N GLY A 87 -1.70 -3.94 -10.92
CA GLY A 87 -0.82 -5.07 -10.73
C GLY A 87 -1.53 -6.40 -10.98
N ARG A 88 -0.78 -7.49 -10.88
CA ARG A 88 -1.31 -8.83 -11.15
C ARG A 88 -1.98 -9.41 -9.92
N ARG A 89 -3.13 -10.05 -10.11
CA ARG A 89 -3.84 -10.80 -9.06
C ARG A 89 -3.73 -12.29 -9.34
N ASP A 90 -2.50 -12.79 -9.30
CA ASP A 90 -2.24 -14.21 -9.51
C ASP A 90 -2.47 -15.02 -8.22
N ARG A 91 -2.22 -16.34 -8.31
CA ARG A 91 -2.50 -17.28 -7.21
C ARG A 91 -1.71 -17.00 -5.93
N ARG A 92 -0.58 -16.32 -6.04
CA ARG A 92 0.26 -16.01 -4.88
C ARG A 92 -0.36 -14.94 -3.98
N VAL A 93 -1.24 -14.12 -4.53
CA VAL A 93 -1.95 -13.10 -3.75
C VAL A 93 -3.11 -13.76 -3.00
N PRO A 94 -3.14 -13.70 -1.66
CA PRO A 94 -4.23 -14.32 -0.90
C PRO A 94 -5.61 -13.79 -1.33
N ARG A 95 -6.58 -14.67 -1.44
CA ARG A 95 -7.95 -14.28 -1.81
C ARG A 95 -8.54 -13.27 -0.85
N ARG A 96 -8.21 -13.39 0.43
CA ARG A 96 -8.67 -12.43 1.45
C ARG A 96 -8.16 -11.04 1.15
N LEU A 97 -6.90 -10.91 0.76
CA LEU A 97 -6.32 -9.61 0.41
C LEU A 97 -6.98 -9.04 -0.85
N VAL A 98 -7.18 -9.85 -1.88
CA VAL A 98 -7.88 -9.43 -3.10
C VAL A 98 -9.27 -8.91 -2.77
N ARG A 99 -9.98 -9.61 -1.88
CA ARG A 99 -11.32 -9.20 -1.43
C ARG A 99 -11.29 -7.84 -0.74
N ARG A 100 -10.30 -7.62 0.13
CA ARG A 100 -10.12 -6.31 0.80
C ARG A 100 -9.85 -5.19 -0.20
N MET A 101 -9.04 -5.48 -1.22
CA MET A 101 -8.79 -4.52 -2.30
C MET A 101 -10.06 -4.18 -3.05
N GLU A 102 -10.87 -5.17 -3.38
CA GLU A 102 -12.12 -4.96 -4.09
C GLU A 102 -13.13 -4.17 -3.24
N GLU A 103 -13.21 -4.47 -1.94
CA GLU A 103 -14.06 -3.74 -1.01
C GLU A 103 -13.66 -2.26 -0.92
N ALA A 104 -12.37 -1.97 -0.79
CA ALA A 104 -11.88 -0.60 -0.72
C ALA A 104 -12.12 0.16 -2.02
N THR A 105 -11.92 -0.50 -3.14
CA THR A 105 -12.19 0.07 -4.46
C THR A 105 -13.68 0.40 -4.62
N ALA A 106 -14.54 -0.53 -4.26
CA ALA A 106 -15.99 -0.36 -4.37
C ALA A 106 -16.50 0.75 -3.43
N LEU A 107 -16.00 0.78 -2.19
CA LEU A 107 -16.38 1.79 -1.20
C LEU A 107 -16.11 3.20 -1.70
N THR A 108 -14.96 3.41 -2.36
CA THR A 108 -14.48 4.73 -2.73
C THR A 108 -14.71 5.08 -4.21
N ARG A 109 -15.37 4.21 -4.97
CA ARG A 109 -15.51 4.31 -6.42
C ARG A 109 -16.05 5.66 -6.88
N ASP A 110 -17.07 6.18 -6.20
CA ASP A 110 -17.77 7.39 -6.59
C ASP A 110 -17.16 8.67 -5.98
N ASN A 111 -16.08 8.54 -5.23
CA ASN A 111 -15.40 9.70 -4.68
C ASN A 111 -14.74 10.51 -5.79
N THR A 112 -14.68 11.82 -5.60
CA THR A 112 -14.28 12.78 -6.63
C THR A 112 -13.00 13.53 -6.31
N GLY A 113 -12.41 13.28 -5.15
CA GLY A 113 -11.16 13.91 -4.74
C GLY A 113 -9.93 13.23 -5.35
N LEU A 114 -8.83 13.23 -4.62
CA LEU A 114 -7.59 12.61 -5.04
C LEU A 114 -7.81 11.12 -5.35
N THR A 115 -7.19 10.64 -6.42
CA THR A 115 -7.12 9.21 -6.74
C THR A 115 -5.80 8.65 -6.21
N PHE A 116 -5.91 7.74 -5.25
CA PHE A 116 -4.78 7.05 -4.66
C PHE A 116 -4.64 5.67 -5.30
N THR A 117 -3.60 5.49 -6.09
CA THR A 117 -3.34 4.24 -6.82
C THR A 117 -2.23 3.46 -6.10
N ILE A 118 -2.53 2.22 -5.78
CA ILE A 118 -1.60 1.32 -5.10
C ILE A 118 -1.16 0.24 -6.10
N ALA A 119 0.13 0.23 -6.43
CA ALA A 119 0.71 -0.78 -7.30
C ALA A 119 1.09 -1.99 -6.44
N PHE A 120 0.32 -3.06 -6.58
CA PHE A 120 0.50 -4.29 -5.83
C PHE A 120 0.75 -5.47 -6.76
N ASN A 121 1.82 -6.23 -6.51
CA ASN A 121 2.28 -7.31 -7.40
C ASN A 121 2.52 -6.77 -8.82
N TYR A 122 3.18 -5.64 -8.88
CA TYR A 122 3.44 -4.89 -10.11
C TYR A 122 4.92 -4.94 -10.44
N GLY A 123 5.24 -5.22 -11.71
CA GLY A 123 6.61 -5.18 -12.19
C GLY A 123 6.79 -4.05 -13.19
N GLY A 124 7.88 -3.29 -13.05
CA GLY A 124 8.22 -2.22 -13.98
C GLY A 124 8.65 -2.71 -15.34
N ARG A 125 8.93 -4.03 -15.46
CA ARG A 125 9.22 -4.70 -16.73
C ARG A 125 8.08 -5.66 -17.03
N ALA A 126 7.37 -5.34 -18.04
CA ALA A 126 6.26 -6.19 -18.49
C ALA A 126 6.79 -7.44 -19.20
#